data_3e2ab23fbc66776243ba6788b7f39d76
#
_entry.id   3e2ab23fbc66776243ba6788b7f39d76
#
_cell.length_a   1.000
_cell.length_b   1.000
_cell.length_c   1.000
_cell.angle_alpha   90.00
_cell.angle_beta   90.00
_cell.angle_gamma   90.00
#
_symmetry.space_group_name_H-M   'P 1'
#
loop_
_entity.id
_entity.type
_entity.pdbx_description
1 polymer ?
#
loop_
_entity_poly.entity_id
_entity_poly.type
_entity_poly.pdbx_seq_one_letter_code
_entity_poly.pdbx_strand_id
1 'polypeptide(L)'
;MEFRRLRLAGFKSFVEATELRIEPGLTGVVGPNGCGKSNLLEALRWVMGEASPKSMRSGGMDDVIFAGTGARPSRSFAQVTLALAGAAGEEIEVSRRIERGAGSDYQVNGRDTRQQDVRLLFADSATGAHSPAIVGQGRISAIIAAKPAERRMLLEEAAGIAGLHVRRREAEIRLRAAGVNVERLDDVVRGLEAQAGSLRRQAKAAERYRALSDQLKMAEAALLFARWRAAQAAATVAQATAADAEAKTGDLTRIAAALATEATNASAG
;
A
#
# COMPACT_ATOMS: atom_id res chain seq x y z
N MET A 1 -0.36 21.84 -30.81
CA MET A 1 0.67 22.57 -30.03
C MET A 1 1.72 23.12 -30.97
N GLU A 2 2.14 24.37 -30.75
CA GLU A 2 3.22 25.02 -31.54
C GLU A 2 4.42 25.28 -30.63
N PHE A 3 5.62 24.98 -31.12
CA PHE A 3 6.87 25.31 -30.43
C PHE A 3 7.14 26.81 -30.51
N ARG A 4 7.45 27.47 -29.42
CA ARG A 4 7.72 28.90 -29.33
C ARG A 4 9.16 29.21 -28.95
N ARG A 5 9.73 28.46 -28.04
CA ARG A 5 11.05 28.73 -27.51
C ARG A 5 11.72 27.48 -26.96
N LEU A 6 12.97 27.28 -27.30
CA LEU A 6 13.81 26.23 -26.76
C LEU A 6 15.01 26.86 -26.04
N ARG A 7 15.17 26.52 -24.76
CA ARG A 7 16.26 26.97 -23.90
C ARG A 7 17.11 25.78 -23.49
N LEU A 8 18.43 25.91 -23.61
CA LEU A 8 19.39 24.87 -23.25
C LEU A 8 20.47 25.44 -22.36
N ALA A 9 20.92 24.70 -21.36
CA ALA A 9 22.07 25.03 -20.53
C ALA A 9 22.79 23.74 -20.11
N GLY A 10 24.09 23.68 -20.29
CA GLY A 10 24.91 22.51 -19.96
C GLY A 10 24.65 21.27 -20.81
N PHE A 11 23.84 21.36 -21.88
CA PHE A 11 23.43 20.23 -22.69
C PHE A 11 24.40 20.02 -23.87
N LYS A 12 25.13 18.92 -23.88
CA LYS A 12 26.12 18.54 -24.93
C LYS A 12 27.06 19.69 -25.30
N SER A 13 26.94 20.25 -26.49
CA SER A 13 27.76 21.38 -26.95
C SER A 13 27.29 22.75 -26.44
N PHE A 14 26.12 22.84 -25.82
CA PHE A 14 25.56 24.09 -25.30
C PHE A 14 25.93 24.28 -23.82
N VAL A 15 27.11 24.85 -23.57
CA VAL A 15 27.66 25.04 -22.22
C VAL A 15 26.96 26.16 -21.50
N GLU A 16 26.79 27.29 -22.15
CA GLU A 16 26.09 28.46 -21.64
C GLU A 16 24.59 28.38 -21.95
N ALA A 17 23.79 29.12 -21.18
CA ALA A 17 22.36 29.24 -21.44
C ALA A 17 22.14 29.83 -22.87
N THR A 18 21.59 29.04 -23.74
CA THR A 18 21.27 29.39 -25.10
C THR A 18 19.77 29.34 -25.32
N GLU A 19 19.21 30.35 -25.92
CA GLU A 19 17.80 30.45 -26.26
C GLU A 19 17.60 30.51 -27.75
N LEU A 20 16.73 29.64 -28.26
CA LEU A 20 16.29 29.62 -29.67
C LEU A 20 14.79 29.96 -29.68
N ARG A 21 14.45 31.05 -30.34
CA ARG A 21 13.05 31.40 -30.64
C ARG A 21 12.61 30.70 -31.91
N ILE A 22 11.41 30.18 -31.89
CA ILE A 22 10.79 29.46 -33.01
C ILE A 22 9.56 30.29 -33.42
N GLU A 23 9.70 30.97 -34.55
CA GLU A 23 8.64 31.82 -35.09
C GLU A 23 7.59 30.98 -35.81
N PRO A 24 6.33 31.45 -35.90
CA PRO A 24 5.30 30.80 -36.72
C PRO A 24 5.75 30.64 -38.20
N GLY A 25 5.46 29.47 -38.77
CA GLY A 25 5.86 29.14 -40.13
C GLY A 25 7.16 28.35 -40.17
N LEU A 26 8.06 28.68 -41.08
CA LEU A 26 9.32 27.97 -41.30
C LEU A 26 10.47 28.65 -40.54
N THR A 27 11.03 27.97 -39.57
CA THR A 27 12.26 28.41 -38.88
C THR A 27 13.42 27.52 -39.30
N GLY A 28 14.47 28.11 -39.86
CA GLY A 28 15.69 27.43 -40.32
C GLY A 28 16.84 27.63 -39.34
N VAL A 29 17.56 26.54 -39.00
CA VAL A 29 18.80 26.58 -38.20
C VAL A 29 19.95 26.18 -39.12
N VAL A 30 20.80 27.15 -39.46
CA VAL A 30 21.93 26.97 -40.34
C VAL A 30 23.27 27.16 -39.62
N GLY A 31 24.30 26.49 -40.06
CA GLY A 31 25.64 26.60 -39.49
C GLY A 31 26.59 25.53 -40.04
N PRO A 32 27.90 25.63 -39.79
CA PRO A 32 28.89 24.67 -40.24
C PRO A 32 28.71 23.30 -39.59
N ASN A 33 29.38 22.27 -40.09
CA ASN A 33 29.36 20.93 -39.48
C ASN A 33 30.02 20.98 -38.09
N GLY A 34 29.46 20.26 -37.15
CA GLY A 34 29.97 20.20 -35.77
C GLY A 34 29.50 21.33 -34.83
N CYS A 35 28.77 22.36 -35.29
CA CYS A 35 28.32 23.49 -34.45
C CYS A 35 27.14 23.13 -33.48
N GLY A 36 26.68 21.91 -33.47
CA GLY A 36 25.63 21.48 -32.54
C GLY A 36 24.20 21.42 -33.07
N LYS A 37 23.96 21.63 -34.40
CA LYS A 37 22.61 21.57 -34.98
C LYS A 37 21.84 20.30 -34.63
N SER A 38 22.50 19.15 -34.69
CA SER A 38 21.87 17.86 -34.31
C SER A 38 21.56 17.78 -32.81
N ASN A 39 22.33 18.48 -31.97
CA ASN A 39 22.09 18.49 -30.52
C ASN A 39 20.84 19.28 -30.16
N LEU A 40 20.41 20.26 -30.99
CA LEU A 40 19.11 20.94 -30.82
C LEU A 40 17.94 19.98 -31.00
N LEU A 41 17.99 19.13 -32.04
CA LEU A 41 16.96 18.13 -32.27
C LEU A 41 16.94 17.06 -31.16
N GLU A 42 18.12 16.70 -30.68
CA GLU A 42 18.24 15.77 -29.55
C GLU A 42 17.71 16.38 -28.26
N ALA A 43 17.95 17.66 -28.00
CA ALA A 43 17.40 18.38 -26.85
C ALA A 43 15.86 18.44 -26.88
N LEU A 44 15.26 18.71 -28.06
CA LEU A 44 13.81 18.63 -28.23
C LEU A 44 13.26 17.26 -27.88
N ARG A 45 13.84 16.19 -28.42
CA ARG A 45 13.42 14.83 -28.08
C ARG A 45 13.59 14.52 -26.59
N TRP A 46 14.69 14.99 -26.03
CA TRP A 46 15.02 14.74 -24.63
C TRP A 46 14.01 15.36 -23.68
N VAL A 47 13.64 16.64 -23.87
CA VAL A 47 12.64 17.31 -23.01
C VAL A 47 11.24 16.74 -23.19
N MET A 48 10.94 16.17 -24.38
CA MET A 48 9.65 15.50 -24.66
C MET A 48 9.55 14.07 -24.10
N GLY A 49 10.54 13.64 -23.31
CA GLY A 49 10.47 12.37 -22.59
C GLY A 49 11.27 11.21 -23.20
N GLU A 50 12.21 11.47 -24.14
CA GLU A 50 13.12 10.43 -24.60
C GLU A 50 14.00 9.92 -23.46
N ALA A 51 14.00 8.60 -23.25
CA ALA A 51 14.75 7.94 -22.18
C ALA A 51 15.82 6.96 -22.70
N SER A 52 15.91 6.76 -24.02
CA SER A 52 16.89 5.84 -24.59
C SER A 52 18.23 6.55 -24.82
N PRO A 53 19.32 6.15 -24.14
CA PRO A 53 20.65 6.69 -24.42
C PRO A 53 21.05 6.51 -25.88
N LYS A 54 20.67 5.40 -26.51
CA LYS A 54 20.97 5.11 -27.92
C LYS A 54 20.33 6.12 -28.86
N SER A 55 19.10 6.56 -28.61
CA SER A 55 18.44 7.57 -29.44
C SER A 55 19.05 8.96 -29.26
N MET A 56 19.75 9.18 -28.15
CA MET A 56 20.49 10.38 -27.80
C MET A 56 21.98 10.32 -28.22
N ARG A 57 22.41 9.29 -28.96
CA ARG A 57 23.80 9.03 -29.32
C ARG A 57 24.76 9.08 -28.14
N SER A 58 24.34 8.52 -27.00
CA SER A 58 25.03 8.54 -25.72
C SER A 58 25.23 7.12 -25.21
N GLY A 59 26.29 6.88 -24.45
CA GLY A 59 26.50 5.62 -23.72
C GLY A 59 25.64 5.52 -22.48
N GLY A 60 25.37 6.66 -21.83
CA GLY A 60 24.49 6.81 -20.67
C GLY A 60 23.66 8.09 -20.74
N MET A 61 22.70 8.26 -19.84
CA MET A 61 21.91 9.50 -19.80
C MET A 61 22.71 10.70 -19.31
N ASP A 62 23.71 10.50 -18.47
CA ASP A 62 24.60 11.55 -17.96
C ASP A 62 25.49 12.14 -19.08
N ASP A 63 25.66 11.45 -20.21
CA ASP A 63 26.45 11.93 -21.34
C ASP A 63 25.78 13.10 -22.09
N VAL A 64 24.53 13.42 -21.79
CA VAL A 64 23.89 14.63 -22.29
C VAL A 64 24.43 15.88 -21.57
N ILE A 65 25.06 15.72 -20.40
CA ILE A 65 25.70 16.79 -19.65
C ILE A 65 27.06 17.11 -20.32
N PHE A 66 27.35 18.37 -20.49
CA PHE A 66 28.63 18.80 -21.05
C PHE A 66 29.81 18.25 -20.24
N ALA A 67 30.62 17.42 -20.88
CA ALA A 67 31.75 16.70 -20.25
C ALA A 67 32.98 17.56 -19.96
N GLY A 68 33.04 18.78 -20.55
CA GLY A 68 34.22 19.63 -20.49
C GLY A 68 35.08 19.53 -21.76
N THR A 69 35.96 20.48 -21.91
CA THR A 69 37.02 20.51 -22.93
C THR A 69 38.29 21.04 -22.29
N GLY A 70 39.44 20.99 -22.99
CA GLY A 70 40.68 21.58 -22.48
C GLY A 70 40.58 23.06 -22.10
N ALA A 71 39.59 23.80 -22.65
CA ALA A 71 39.39 25.23 -22.42
C ALA A 71 38.18 25.54 -21.49
N ARG A 72 37.29 24.57 -21.24
CA ARG A 72 36.06 24.79 -20.44
C ARG A 72 35.83 23.63 -19.49
N PRO A 73 35.54 23.90 -18.19
CA PRO A 73 35.27 22.85 -17.21
C PRO A 73 33.96 22.12 -17.53
N SER A 74 33.86 20.89 -17.08
CA SER A 74 32.62 20.10 -17.16
C SER A 74 31.49 20.77 -16.38
N ARG A 75 30.25 20.52 -16.76
CA ARG A 75 29.07 20.95 -16.00
C ARG A 75 28.60 19.82 -15.08
N SER A 76 27.93 20.18 -13.98
CA SER A 76 27.30 19.23 -13.04
C SER A 76 25.89 18.86 -13.48
N PHE A 77 25.24 19.68 -14.30
CA PHE A 77 23.88 19.47 -14.77
C PHE A 77 23.68 19.90 -16.22
N ALA A 78 22.61 19.38 -16.82
CA ALA A 78 22.04 19.88 -18.05
C ALA A 78 20.56 20.17 -17.87
N GLN A 79 20.08 21.24 -18.46
CA GLN A 79 18.68 21.62 -18.45
C GLN A 79 18.22 22.02 -19.83
N VAL A 80 17.03 21.53 -20.21
CA VAL A 80 16.34 21.94 -21.44
C VAL A 80 14.93 22.35 -21.07
N THR A 81 14.53 23.53 -21.55
CA THR A 81 13.18 24.07 -21.34
C THR A 81 12.55 24.36 -22.70
N LEU A 82 11.34 23.89 -22.91
CA LEU A 82 10.55 24.05 -24.13
C LEU A 82 9.26 24.77 -23.80
N ALA A 83 9.07 25.96 -24.37
CA ALA A 83 7.83 26.70 -24.30
C ALA A 83 6.98 26.42 -25.54
N LEU A 84 5.71 26.16 -25.33
CA LEU A 84 4.71 25.72 -26.32
C LEU A 84 3.47 26.63 -26.22
N ALA A 85 2.81 26.85 -27.35
CA ALA A 85 1.44 27.30 -27.34
C ALA A 85 0.50 26.10 -27.44
N GLY A 86 -0.41 25.94 -26.47
CA GLY A 86 -1.45 24.92 -26.47
C GLY A 86 -2.54 25.21 -27.50
N ALA A 87 -3.49 24.29 -27.64
CA ALA A 87 -4.58 24.39 -28.62
C ALA A 87 -5.55 25.54 -28.33
N ALA A 88 -5.72 25.94 -27.07
CA ALA A 88 -6.55 27.07 -26.63
C ALA A 88 -5.75 28.38 -26.50
N GLY A 89 -4.47 28.40 -26.93
CA GLY A 89 -3.59 29.56 -26.83
C GLY A 89 -2.88 29.72 -25.47
N GLU A 90 -3.05 28.77 -24.55
CA GLU A 90 -2.33 28.75 -23.29
C GLU A 90 -0.84 28.50 -23.51
N GLU A 91 0.02 29.15 -22.74
CA GLU A 91 1.45 28.89 -22.73
C GLU A 91 1.76 27.72 -21.80
N ILE A 92 2.43 26.70 -22.33
CA ILE A 92 2.87 25.51 -21.58
C ILE A 92 4.40 25.50 -21.62
N GLU A 93 5.02 25.51 -20.46
CA GLU A 93 6.45 25.36 -20.32
C GLU A 93 6.80 23.99 -19.77
N VAL A 94 7.55 23.19 -20.51
CA VAL A 94 8.07 21.90 -20.09
C VAL A 94 9.56 22.00 -19.91
N SER A 95 10.06 21.68 -18.73
CA SER A 95 11.50 21.62 -18.46
C SER A 95 11.91 20.24 -17.99
N ARG A 96 13.11 19.85 -18.41
CA ARG A 96 13.81 18.67 -17.91
C ARG A 96 15.21 19.07 -17.48
N ARG A 97 15.56 18.62 -16.27
CA ARG A 97 16.89 18.80 -15.69
C ARG A 97 17.48 17.44 -15.34
N ILE A 98 18.74 17.24 -15.60
CA ILE A 98 19.51 16.08 -15.16
C ILE A 98 20.74 16.57 -14.39
N GLU A 99 21.01 15.94 -13.27
CA GLU A 99 22.22 16.15 -12.48
C GLU A 99 23.06 14.88 -12.50
N ARG A 100 24.36 15.04 -12.57
CA ARG A 100 25.29 13.92 -12.67
C ARG A 100 25.18 13.02 -11.43
N GLY A 101 24.79 11.76 -11.65
CA GLY A 101 24.62 10.76 -10.60
C GLY A 101 23.33 10.90 -9.76
N ALA A 102 22.50 11.94 -9.98
CA ALA A 102 21.26 12.14 -9.22
C ALA A 102 19.97 11.82 -10.01
N GLY A 103 20.09 11.64 -11.33
CA GLY A 103 18.95 11.34 -12.17
C GLY A 103 18.36 12.56 -12.87
N SER A 104 17.10 12.46 -13.31
CA SER A 104 16.47 13.45 -14.19
C SER A 104 15.05 13.77 -13.71
N ASP A 105 14.78 15.06 -13.52
CA ASP A 105 13.51 15.61 -13.07
C ASP A 105 12.80 16.36 -14.20
N TYR A 106 11.46 16.35 -14.15
CA TYR A 106 10.61 17.06 -15.10
C TYR A 106 9.72 18.05 -14.38
N GLN A 107 9.49 19.19 -15.02
CA GLN A 107 8.52 20.18 -14.56
C GLN A 107 7.63 20.64 -15.72
N VAL A 108 6.36 20.86 -15.42
CA VAL A 108 5.39 21.48 -16.33
C VAL A 108 4.83 22.71 -15.64
N ASN A 109 5.02 23.88 -16.25
CA ASN A 109 4.64 25.17 -15.66
C ASN A 109 5.18 25.36 -14.23
N GLY A 110 6.45 24.96 -13.99
CA GLY A 110 7.10 25.05 -12.70
C GLY A 110 6.67 24.04 -11.65
N ARG A 111 5.80 23.06 -11.99
CA ARG A 111 5.37 21.99 -11.09
C ARG A 111 6.06 20.69 -11.43
N ASP A 112 6.57 19.99 -10.44
CA ASP A 112 7.18 18.69 -10.61
C ASP A 112 6.17 17.69 -11.19
N THR A 113 6.60 16.99 -12.23
CA THR A 113 5.75 16.12 -13.04
C THR A 113 6.49 14.83 -13.37
N ARG A 114 5.78 13.73 -13.47
CA ARG A 114 6.39 12.46 -13.85
C ARG A 114 6.70 12.41 -15.35
N GLN A 115 7.79 11.76 -15.71
CA GLN A 115 8.16 11.54 -17.12
C GLN A 115 7.01 10.99 -17.97
N GLN A 116 6.18 10.10 -17.40
CA GLN A 116 5.06 9.49 -18.10
C GLN A 116 3.99 10.52 -18.46
N ASP A 117 3.71 11.47 -17.57
CA ASP A 117 2.71 12.52 -17.78
C ASP A 117 3.17 13.49 -18.87
N VAL A 118 4.49 13.82 -18.90
CA VAL A 118 5.09 14.61 -19.98
C VAL A 118 5.00 13.88 -21.33
N ARG A 119 5.25 12.57 -21.36
CA ARG A 119 5.09 11.77 -22.58
C ARG A 119 3.65 11.76 -23.08
N LEU A 120 2.66 11.65 -22.16
CA LEU A 120 1.25 11.68 -22.49
C LEU A 120 0.85 13.06 -23.07
N LEU A 121 1.31 14.15 -22.45
CA LEU A 121 1.08 15.51 -22.92
C LEU A 121 1.47 15.69 -24.40
N PHE A 122 2.65 15.20 -24.77
CA PHE A 122 3.14 15.27 -26.14
C PHE A 122 2.49 14.25 -27.07
N ALA A 123 2.15 13.05 -26.59
CA ALA A 123 1.47 12.03 -27.39
C ALA A 123 0.04 12.46 -27.77
N ASP A 124 -0.68 13.10 -26.86
CA ASP A 124 -2.02 13.64 -27.11
C ASP A 124 -2.02 14.72 -28.20
N SER A 125 -0.90 15.40 -28.38
CA SER A 125 -0.74 16.48 -29.38
C SER A 125 -0.08 16.02 -30.69
N ALA A 126 0.11 14.69 -30.88
CA ALA A 126 0.82 14.09 -31.99
C ALA A 126 2.24 14.67 -32.21
N THR A 127 2.83 15.24 -31.15
CA THR A 127 4.16 15.89 -31.18
C THR A 127 5.19 15.18 -30.30
N GLY A 128 4.99 13.89 -29.99
CA GLY A 128 5.85 13.09 -29.13
C GLY A 128 7.31 12.97 -29.63
N ALA A 129 8.23 12.57 -28.75
CA ALA A 129 9.67 12.41 -29.06
C ALA A 129 9.95 11.47 -30.25
N HIS A 130 9.03 10.55 -30.53
CA HIS A 130 9.09 9.62 -31.66
C HIS A 130 8.21 10.02 -32.82
N SER A 131 7.49 11.15 -32.72
CA SER A 131 6.58 11.63 -33.75
C SER A 131 7.22 11.64 -35.15
N PRO A 132 6.49 11.24 -36.19
CA PRO A 132 6.93 11.40 -37.57
C PRO A 132 7.15 12.87 -37.96
N ALA A 133 6.62 13.82 -37.17
CA ALA A 133 6.88 15.24 -37.33
C ALA A 133 8.34 15.61 -36.98
N ILE A 134 9.05 14.80 -36.18
CA ILE A 134 10.46 15.02 -35.86
C ILE A 134 11.33 14.10 -36.71
N VAL A 135 11.79 14.59 -37.85
CA VAL A 135 12.61 13.84 -38.82
C VAL A 135 14.08 14.10 -38.55
N GLY A 136 14.79 13.12 -38.01
CA GLY A 136 16.24 13.12 -37.88
C GLY A 136 16.92 12.57 -39.16
N GLN A 137 18.22 12.84 -39.30
CA GLN A 137 19.02 12.29 -40.38
C GLN A 137 18.97 10.76 -40.42
N GLY A 138 18.70 10.17 -41.57
CA GLY A 138 18.56 8.73 -41.79
C GLY A 138 17.21 8.13 -41.34
N ARG A 139 16.32 8.90 -40.71
CA ARG A 139 15.02 8.37 -40.26
C ARG A 139 14.10 7.99 -41.40
N ILE A 140 14.14 8.70 -42.51
CA ILE A 140 13.30 8.35 -43.70
C ILE A 140 13.67 6.97 -44.24
N SER A 141 14.96 6.68 -44.37
CA SER A 141 15.43 5.35 -44.82
C SER A 141 15.03 4.25 -43.82
N ALA A 142 15.08 4.54 -42.50
CA ALA A 142 14.63 3.63 -41.46
C ALA A 142 13.12 3.38 -41.54
N ILE A 143 12.31 4.39 -41.82
CA ILE A 143 10.85 4.26 -42.01
C ILE A 143 10.52 3.38 -43.21
N ILE A 144 11.24 3.57 -44.34
CA ILE A 144 11.05 2.76 -45.54
C ILE A 144 11.39 1.28 -45.28
N ALA A 145 12.47 1.03 -44.54
CA ALA A 145 12.92 -0.32 -44.17
C ALA A 145 12.17 -0.91 -42.96
N ALA A 146 11.29 -0.14 -42.30
CA ALA A 146 10.59 -0.56 -41.07
C ALA A 146 9.66 -1.76 -41.30
N LYS A 147 9.56 -2.59 -40.28
CA LYS A 147 8.61 -3.73 -40.26
C LYS A 147 7.16 -3.25 -40.22
N PRO A 148 6.18 -4.06 -40.65
CA PRO A 148 4.77 -3.66 -40.67
C PRO A 148 4.24 -3.12 -39.32
N ALA A 149 4.66 -3.72 -38.19
CA ALA A 149 4.27 -3.27 -36.85
C ALA A 149 4.81 -1.85 -36.52
N GLU A 150 6.04 -1.56 -36.93
CA GLU A 150 6.65 -0.24 -36.72
C GLU A 150 6.01 0.82 -37.62
N ARG A 151 5.67 0.48 -38.87
CA ARG A 151 4.93 1.38 -39.78
C ARG A 151 3.54 1.68 -39.24
N ARG A 152 2.85 0.67 -38.67
CA ARG A 152 1.55 0.86 -38.03
C ARG A 152 1.65 1.87 -36.88
N MET A 153 2.65 1.74 -36.01
CA MET A 153 2.88 2.66 -34.89
C MET A 153 3.10 4.10 -35.38
N LEU A 154 3.82 4.28 -36.48
CA LEU A 154 4.02 5.60 -37.08
C LEU A 154 2.71 6.21 -37.63
N LEU A 155 1.84 5.38 -38.22
CA LEU A 155 0.52 5.81 -38.69
C LEU A 155 -0.41 6.17 -37.53
N GLU A 156 -0.41 5.37 -36.46
CA GLU A 156 -1.16 5.64 -35.24
C GLU A 156 -0.72 6.94 -34.57
N GLU A 157 0.57 7.23 -34.57
CA GLU A 157 1.13 8.47 -34.05
C GLU A 157 0.78 9.69 -34.94
N ALA A 158 0.90 9.54 -36.26
CA ALA A 158 0.47 10.57 -37.22
C ALA A 158 -1.03 10.88 -37.15
N ALA A 159 -1.84 9.88 -36.83
CA ALA A 159 -3.28 10.02 -36.60
C ALA A 159 -3.64 10.61 -35.21
N GLY A 160 -2.65 10.85 -34.34
CA GLY A 160 -2.90 11.37 -32.99
C GLY A 160 -3.54 10.41 -32.02
N ILE A 161 -3.59 9.10 -32.34
CA ILE A 161 -4.25 8.09 -31.50
C ILE A 161 -3.26 7.35 -30.59
N ALA A 162 -1.97 7.61 -30.67
CA ALA A 162 -0.94 6.98 -29.85
C ALA A 162 -1.18 7.21 -28.34
N GLY A 163 -1.63 8.41 -27.94
CA GLY A 163 -1.98 8.72 -26.56
C GLY A 163 -3.15 7.88 -26.03
N LEU A 164 -4.14 7.57 -26.88
CA LEU A 164 -5.28 6.70 -26.49
C LEU A 164 -4.81 5.26 -26.20
N HIS A 165 -3.89 4.72 -26.97
CA HIS A 165 -3.33 3.39 -26.73
C HIS A 165 -2.56 3.31 -25.40
N VAL A 166 -1.79 4.35 -25.06
CA VAL A 166 -1.07 4.43 -23.77
C VAL A 166 -2.05 4.47 -22.62
N ARG A 167 -3.06 5.34 -22.68
CA ARG A 167 -4.11 5.46 -21.64
C ARG A 167 -4.91 4.18 -21.47
N ARG A 168 -5.30 3.54 -22.59
CA ARG A 168 -5.99 2.25 -22.57
C ARG A 168 -5.15 1.18 -21.85
N ARG A 169 -3.88 1.06 -22.20
CA ARG A 169 -2.99 0.09 -21.58
C ARG A 169 -2.80 0.33 -20.08
N GLU A 170 -2.70 1.59 -19.67
CA GLU A 170 -2.63 1.96 -18.25
C GLU A 170 -3.92 1.62 -17.52
N ALA A 171 -5.08 1.89 -18.11
CA ALA A 171 -6.37 1.53 -17.55
C ALA A 171 -6.53 0.00 -17.43
N GLU A 172 -6.09 -0.77 -18.43
CA GLU A 172 -6.08 -2.24 -18.39
C GLU A 172 -5.19 -2.80 -17.27
N ILE A 173 -4.02 -2.18 -17.03
CA ILE A 173 -3.12 -2.56 -15.93
C ILE A 173 -3.79 -2.28 -14.58
N ARG A 174 -4.38 -1.08 -14.41
CA ARG A 174 -5.09 -0.71 -13.18
C ARG A 174 -6.30 -1.60 -12.93
N LEU A 175 -7.06 -1.91 -13.97
CA LEU A 175 -8.22 -2.80 -13.87
C LEU A 175 -7.81 -4.22 -13.43
N ARG A 176 -6.73 -4.75 -13.99
CA ARG A 176 -6.19 -6.06 -13.59
C ARG A 176 -5.71 -6.06 -12.14
N ALA A 177 -5.00 -5.01 -11.72
CA ALA A 177 -4.58 -4.87 -10.33
C ALA A 177 -5.76 -4.76 -9.36
N ALA A 178 -6.81 -4.03 -9.73
CA ALA A 178 -8.05 -3.94 -8.96
C ALA A 178 -8.75 -5.31 -8.87
N GLY A 179 -8.79 -6.09 -9.96
CA GLY A 179 -9.34 -7.45 -9.96
C GLY A 179 -8.65 -8.36 -8.95
N VAL A 180 -7.31 -8.38 -8.95
CA VAL A 180 -6.53 -9.16 -7.96
C VAL A 180 -6.80 -8.71 -6.53
N ASN A 181 -6.97 -7.41 -6.29
CA ASN A 181 -7.32 -6.91 -4.96
C ASN A 181 -8.71 -7.35 -4.52
N VAL A 182 -9.70 -7.36 -5.43
CA VAL A 182 -11.06 -7.85 -5.14
C VAL A 182 -11.02 -9.33 -4.76
N GLU A 183 -10.34 -10.18 -5.52
CA GLU A 183 -10.18 -11.62 -5.19
C GLU A 183 -9.58 -11.81 -3.80
N ARG A 184 -8.54 -11.04 -3.46
CA ARG A 184 -7.92 -11.10 -2.13
C ARG A 184 -8.87 -10.66 -1.02
N LEU A 185 -9.71 -9.64 -1.27
CA LEU A 185 -10.70 -9.19 -0.29
C LEU A 185 -11.79 -10.25 -0.08
N ASP A 186 -12.23 -10.93 -1.14
CA ASP A 186 -13.19 -12.02 -1.05
C ASP A 186 -12.64 -13.20 -0.20
N ASP A 187 -11.35 -13.51 -0.32
CA ASP A 187 -10.71 -14.53 0.53
C ASP A 187 -10.68 -14.11 2.00
N VAL A 188 -10.38 -12.85 2.29
CA VAL A 188 -10.41 -12.30 3.65
C VAL A 188 -11.83 -12.34 4.24
N VAL A 189 -12.84 -11.94 3.46
CA VAL A 189 -14.24 -11.97 3.90
C VAL A 189 -14.66 -13.41 4.22
N ARG A 190 -14.37 -14.38 3.34
CA ARG A 190 -14.65 -15.81 3.60
C ARG A 190 -13.96 -16.32 4.88
N GLY A 191 -12.72 -15.92 5.10
CA GLY A 191 -11.98 -16.25 6.33
C GLY A 191 -12.63 -15.69 7.59
N LEU A 192 -13.05 -14.41 7.55
CA LEU A 192 -13.72 -13.75 8.65
C LEU A 192 -15.11 -14.37 8.95
N GLU A 193 -15.86 -14.73 7.91
CA GLU A 193 -17.15 -15.42 8.07
C GLU A 193 -17.00 -16.79 8.73
N ALA A 194 -15.99 -17.57 8.33
CA ALA A 194 -15.68 -18.85 8.96
C ALA A 194 -15.29 -18.68 10.43
N GLN A 195 -14.48 -17.68 10.75
CA GLN A 195 -14.08 -17.33 12.11
C GLN A 195 -15.28 -16.88 12.95
N ALA A 196 -16.13 -16.01 12.42
CA ALA A 196 -17.36 -15.58 13.08
C ALA A 196 -18.31 -16.77 13.36
N GLY A 197 -18.44 -17.70 12.41
CA GLY A 197 -19.19 -18.93 12.59
C GLY A 197 -18.63 -19.81 13.72
N SER A 198 -17.32 -19.93 13.82
CA SER A 198 -16.65 -20.66 14.92
C SER A 198 -16.89 -19.99 16.27
N LEU A 199 -16.71 -18.67 16.34
CA LEU A 199 -16.95 -17.91 17.59
C LEU A 199 -18.40 -17.98 18.08
N ARG A 200 -19.38 -17.94 17.17
CA ARG A 200 -20.79 -18.13 17.52
C ARG A 200 -21.06 -19.51 18.13
N ARG A 201 -20.45 -20.57 17.59
CA ARG A 201 -20.56 -21.92 18.18
C ARG A 201 -19.92 -21.97 19.56
N GLN A 202 -18.74 -21.37 19.75
CA GLN A 202 -18.06 -21.30 21.05
C GLN A 202 -18.87 -20.51 22.07
N ALA A 203 -19.47 -19.38 21.70
CA ALA A 203 -20.33 -18.58 22.57
C ALA A 203 -21.53 -19.38 23.06
N LYS A 204 -22.23 -20.09 22.15
CA LYS A 204 -23.35 -20.95 22.49
C LYS A 204 -22.94 -22.11 23.41
N ALA A 205 -21.77 -22.71 23.23
CA ALA A 205 -21.23 -23.73 24.11
C ALA A 205 -20.90 -23.17 25.49
N ALA A 206 -20.32 -21.98 25.59
CA ALA A 206 -20.00 -21.29 26.81
C ALA A 206 -21.27 -20.91 27.62
N GLU A 207 -22.33 -20.44 26.96
CA GLU A 207 -23.64 -20.19 27.59
C GLU A 207 -24.23 -21.46 28.17
N ARG A 208 -24.18 -22.57 27.41
CA ARG A 208 -24.65 -23.87 27.88
C ARG A 208 -23.84 -24.39 29.07
N TYR A 209 -22.53 -24.21 29.04
CA TYR A 209 -21.66 -24.58 30.18
C TYR A 209 -21.98 -23.77 31.43
N ARG A 210 -22.19 -22.46 31.32
CA ARG A 210 -22.59 -21.61 32.47
C ARG A 210 -23.91 -22.07 33.07
N ALA A 211 -24.94 -22.30 32.23
CA ALA A 211 -26.23 -22.77 32.70
C ALA A 211 -26.14 -24.13 33.44
N LEU A 212 -25.38 -25.08 32.90
CA LEU A 212 -25.15 -26.39 33.57
C LEU A 212 -24.34 -26.24 34.85
N SER A 213 -23.32 -25.38 34.87
CA SER A 213 -22.52 -25.11 36.08
C SER A 213 -23.36 -24.52 37.19
N ASP A 214 -24.27 -23.63 36.89
CA ASP A 214 -25.16 -23.01 37.86
C ASP A 214 -26.19 -24.05 38.39
N GLN A 215 -26.74 -24.91 37.53
CA GLN A 215 -27.59 -26.03 37.93
C GLN A 215 -26.85 -27.01 38.85
N LEU A 216 -25.61 -27.35 38.54
CA LEU A 216 -24.78 -28.23 39.36
C LEU A 216 -24.53 -27.62 40.74
N LYS A 217 -24.15 -26.35 40.83
CA LYS A 217 -23.98 -25.66 42.13
C LYS A 217 -25.24 -25.66 42.97
N MET A 218 -26.41 -25.42 42.37
CA MET A 218 -27.68 -25.47 43.06
C MET A 218 -27.99 -26.88 43.58
N ALA A 219 -27.74 -27.92 42.77
CA ALA A 219 -27.94 -29.31 43.18
C ALA A 219 -26.98 -29.74 44.30
N GLU A 220 -25.70 -29.34 44.20
CA GLU A 220 -24.72 -29.60 45.26
C GLU A 220 -25.11 -28.89 46.58
N ALA A 221 -25.53 -27.63 46.53
CA ALA A 221 -26.00 -26.89 47.70
C ALA A 221 -27.22 -27.54 48.31
N ALA A 222 -28.20 -28.00 47.53
CA ALA A 222 -29.39 -28.69 47.99
C ALA A 222 -29.05 -30.05 48.69
N LEU A 223 -28.10 -30.79 48.08
CA LEU A 223 -27.63 -32.04 48.68
C LEU A 223 -26.91 -31.82 49.99
N LEU A 224 -26.03 -30.84 50.08
CA LEU A 224 -25.33 -30.50 51.35
C LEU A 224 -26.32 -30.05 52.43
N PHE A 225 -27.28 -29.23 52.05
CA PHE A 225 -28.34 -28.81 53.00
C PHE A 225 -29.18 -30.01 53.53
N ALA A 226 -29.58 -30.92 52.66
CA ALA A 226 -30.30 -32.11 53.03
C ALA A 226 -29.48 -33.00 53.99
N ARG A 227 -28.19 -33.22 53.74
CA ARG A 227 -27.26 -33.97 54.60
C ARG A 227 -27.06 -33.27 55.95
N TRP A 228 -26.87 -31.95 55.94
CA TRP A 228 -26.74 -31.16 57.14
C TRP A 228 -28.02 -31.31 58.02
N ARG A 229 -29.21 -31.16 57.45
CA ARG A 229 -30.49 -31.28 58.11
C ARG A 229 -30.71 -32.71 58.75
N ALA A 230 -30.32 -33.74 57.99
CA ALA A 230 -30.39 -35.12 58.51
C ALA A 230 -29.42 -35.37 59.68
N ALA A 231 -28.19 -34.85 59.57
CA ALA A 231 -27.21 -34.95 60.66
C ALA A 231 -27.63 -34.17 61.90
N GLN A 232 -28.20 -32.96 61.70
CA GLN A 232 -28.73 -32.18 62.82
C GLN A 232 -29.90 -32.87 63.52
N ALA A 233 -30.81 -33.48 62.78
CA ALA A 233 -31.89 -34.27 63.36
C ALA A 233 -31.37 -35.49 64.15
N ALA A 234 -30.40 -36.22 63.63
CA ALA A 234 -29.76 -37.34 64.31
C ALA A 234 -29.02 -36.88 65.58
N ALA A 235 -28.34 -35.74 65.55
CA ALA A 235 -27.68 -35.18 66.73
C ALA A 235 -28.65 -34.77 67.80
N THR A 236 -29.79 -34.15 67.46
CA THR A 236 -30.84 -33.83 68.45
C THR A 236 -31.44 -35.07 69.11
N VAL A 237 -31.70 -36.11 68.35
CA VAL A 237 -32.18 -37.41 68.89
C VAL A 237 -31.13 -38.05 69.79
N ALA A 238 -29.89 -38.09 69.42
CA ALA A 238 -28.78 -38.62 70.18
C ALA A 238 -28.56 -37.83 71.50
N GLN A 239 -28.65 -36.51 71.47
CA GLN A 239 -28.58 -35.66 72.67
C GLN A 239 -29.74 -35.93 73.65
N ALA A 240 -30.98 -36.09 73.15
CA ALA A 240 -32.13 -36.39 73.96
C ALA A 240 -31.99 -37.79 74.60
N THR A 241 -31.54 -38.82 73.87
CA THR A 241 -31.28 -40.16 74.38
C THR A 241 -30.16 -40.19 75.43
N ALA A 242 -29.10 -39.42 75.24
CA ALA A 242 -27.99 -39.29 76.19
C ALA A 242 -28.49 -38.62 77.50
N ALA A 243 -29.25 -37.54 77.44
CA ALA A 243 -29.79 -36.84 78.59
C ALA A 243 -30.76 -37.76 79.40
N ASP A 244 -31.59 -38.55 78.71
CA ASP A 244 -32.52 -39.52 79.37
C ASP A 244 -31.74 -40.66 80.04
N ALA A 245 -30.64 -41.14 79.40
CA ALA A 245 -29.76 -42.14 80.03
C ALA A 245 -29.02 -41.60 81.27
N GLU A 246 -28.51 -40.34 81.18
CA GLU A 246 -27.87 -39.67 82.32
C GLU A 246 -28.84 -39.45 83.48
N ALA A 247 -30.07 -39.04 83.22
CA ALA A 247 -31.12 -38.93 84.27
C ALA A 247 -31.40 -40.26 84.92
N LYS A 248 -31.57 -41.33 84.14
CA LYS A 248 -31.81 -42.71 84.70
C LYS A 248 -30.62 -43.20 85.52
N THR A 249 -29.40 -42.98 85.10
CA THR A 249 -28.21 -43.36 85.89
C THR A 249 -28.09 -42.54 87.16
N GLY A 250 -28.43 -41.25 87.14
CA GLY A 250 -28.49 -40.41 88.33
C GLY A 250 -29.54 -40.88 89.36
N ASP A 251 -30.70 -41.26 88.88
CA ASP A 251 -31.75 -41.79 89.73
C ASP A 251 -31.37 -43.17 90.37
N LEU A 252 -30.81 -44.06 89.54
CA LEU A 252 -30.33 -45.36 90.04
C LEU A 252 -29.17 -45.19 91.04
N THR A 253 -28.27 -44.24 90.83
CA THR A 253 -27.19 -43.94 91.76
C THR A 253 -27.71 -43.38 93.10
N ARG A 254 -28.75 -42.54 93.07
CA ARG A 254 -29.42 -42.04 94.29
C ARG A 254 -30.13 -43.19 95.07
N ILE A 255 -30.83 -44.08 94.35
CA ILE A 255 -31.46 -45.24 94.94
C ILE A 255 -30.42 -46.18 95.55
N ALA A 256 -29.35 -46.48 94.89
CA ALA A 256 -28.26 -47.29 95.36
C ALA A 256 -27.59 -46.69 96.64
N ALA A 257 -27.36 -45.37 96.65
CA ALA A 257 -26.83 -44.67 97.82
C ALA A 257 -27.78 -44.70 99.02
N ALA A 258 -29.11 -44.58 98.81
CA ALA A 258 -30.12 -44.73 99.86
C ALA A 258 -30.15 -46.12 100.41
N LEU A 259 -30.16 -47.13 99.56
CA LEU A 259 -30.12 -48.55 99.99
C LEU A 259 -28.83 -48.92 100.75
N ALA A 260 -27.70 -48.36 100.36
CA ALA A 260 -26.43 -48.55 101.04
C ALA A 260 -26.45 -47.93 102.46
N THR A 261 -27.09 -46.76 102.59
CA THR A 261 -27.30 -46.14 103.90
C THR A 261 -28.23 -46.93 104.78
N GLU A 262 -29.31 -47.45 104.22
CA GLU A 262 -30.21 -48.36 104.99
C GLU A 262 -29.51 -49.66 105.40
N ALA A 263 -28.74 -50.26 104.50
CA ALA A 263 -27.96 -51.47 104.83
C ALA A 263 -26.93 -51.24 105.94
N THR A 264 -26.26 -50.09 105.92
CA THR A 264 -25.29 -49.69 106.97
C THR A 264 -26.03 -49.45 108.28
N ASN A 265 -27.20 -48.84 108.30
CA ASN A 265 -27.98 -48.61 109.49
C ASN A 265 -28.55 -49.94 110.05
N ALA A 266 -28.96 -50.85 109.17
CA ALA A 266 -29.47 -52.20 109.60
C ALA A 266 -28.33 -53.12 110.11
N SER A 267 -27.07 -52.87 109.74
CA SER A 267 -25.95 -53.65 110.23
C SER A 267 -25.34 -53.10 111.54
N ALA A 268 -25.79 -51.94 112.01
CA ALA A 268 -25.27 -51.27 113.23
C ALA A 268 -26.26 -51.38 114.46
N GLY A 269 -27.42 -52.01 114.26
CA GLY A 269 -28.37 -52.35 115.26
C GLY A 269 -28.33 -53.86 115.56
#